data_a38db6b13600762cff7624eeca112005
#
_entry.id   a38db6b13600762cff7624eeca112005
#
_cell.length_a   1.000
_cell.length_b   1.000
_cell.length_c   1.000
_cell.angle_alpha   90.00
_cell.angle_beta   90.00
_cell.angle_gamma   90.00
#
_symmetry.space_group_name_H-M   'P 1'
#
loop_
_entity.id
_entity.type
_entity.pdbx_description
1 polymer ?
#
loop_
_entity_poly.entity_id
_entity_poly.type
_entity_poly.pdbx_seq_one_letter_code
_entity_poly.pdbx_strand_id
1 'polypeptide(L)'
;IIHYMHDKYSYEALEMALHDRDVFRTMACGIAGLSVCADSLSAIKYAKVKTIRNEEGVAVDFEIEGDYPKYGNNDDRADEIACYLVESMMNKIRKNKTYRNSYHTQSVLTITSNVVYGKKTGNTPDGRRAGQPFAPGANPMHGRDNSGALASLSSVAKLPYEHSQDGISNTFSIVPGALGKTKEERIKNLSSMMDGYFGQNAHHLNVNVFDRSTLEDAMEHPEKYPQLTIRVSGYAV
;
A
#
# COMPACT_ATOMS: atom_id res chain seq x y z
N ILE A 1 -20.97 -1.20 -14.35
CA ILE A 1 -21.68 -2.46 -14.72
C ILE A 1 -22.06 -3.23 -13.45
N ILE A 2 -21.13 -3.51 -12.53
CA ILE A 2 -21.40 -4.29 -11.31
C ILE A 2 -22.52 -3.67 -10.48
N HIS A 3 -22.44 -2.39 -10.15
CA HIS A 3 -23.49 -1.68 -9.41
C HIS A 3 -24.84 -1.71 -10.11
N TYR A 4 -24.85 -1.53 -11.43
CA TYR A 4 -26.10 -1.62 -12.22
C TYR A 4 -26.70 -3.03 -12.15
N MET A 5 -25.89 -4.08 -12.20
CA MET A 5 -26.36 -5.46 -12.13
C MET A 5 -26.92 -5.80 -10.75
N HIS A 6 -26.25 -5.36 -9.69
CA HIS A 6 -26.76 -5.47 -8.33
C HIS A 6 -28.12 -4.78 -8.17
N ASP A 7 -28.23 -3.54 -8.59
CA ASP A 7 -29.47 -2.78 -8.53
C ASP A 7 -30.60 -3.44 -9.30
N LYS A 8 -30.29 -3.91 -10.51
CA LYS A 8 -31.28 -4.45 -11.42
C LYS A 8 -31.85 -5.81 -10.98
N TYR A 9 -30.98 -6.69 -10.43
CA TYR A 9 -31.35 -8.09 -10.32
C TYR A 9 -31.71 -8.59 -8.93
N SER A 10 -31.31 -7.91 -7.87
CA SER A 10 -31.71 -8.41 -6.56
C SER A 10 -31.46 -7.50 -5.38
N TYR A 11 -30.32 -6.87 -5.35
CA TYR A 11 -29.80 -6.38 -4.10
C TYR A 11 -30.67 -5.26 -3.51
N GLU A 12 -30.92 -4.20 -4.27
CA GLU A 12 -31.74 -3.11 -3.78
C GLU A 12 -33.22 -3.47 -3.66
N ALA A 13 -33.75 -4.30 -4.56
CA ALA A 13 -35.17 -4.64 -4.56
C ALA A 13 -35.55 -5.61 -3.41
N LEU A 14 -34.66 -6.50 -3.02
CA LEU A 14 -34.94 -7.53 -2.02
C LEU A 14 -34.36 -7.21 -0.64
N GLU A 15 -33.10 -6.82 -0.56
CA GLU A 15 -32.45 -6.57 0.72
C GLU A 15 -32.78 -5.21 1.30
N MET A 16 -33.08 -4.24 0.46
CA MET A 16 -33.48 -2.90 0.87
C MET A 16 -34.84 -2.87 1.59
N ALA A 17 -35.72 -3.80 1.29
CA ALA A 17 -36.99 -3.94 2.02
C ALA A 17 -36.80 -4.27 3.52
N LEU A 18 -35.61 -4.69 3.92
CA LEU A 18 -35.26 -5.00 5.31
C LEU A 18 -34.61 -3.81 6.06
N HIS A 19 -34.36 -2.69 5.38
CA HIS A 19 -33.75 -1.52 5.98
C HIS A 19 -34.80 -0.45 6.36
N ASP A 20 -34.70 0.07 7.59
CA ASP A 20 -35.60 1.08 8.15
C ASP A 20 -35.24 2.53 7.78
N ARG A 21 -34.25 2.73 6.91
CA ARG A 21 -33.72 4.05 6.54
C ARG A 21 -33.23 4.11 5.10
N ASP A 22 -33.05 5.33 4.62
CA ASP A 22 -32.48 5.58 3.31
C ASP A 22 -31.09 4.96 3.16
N VAL A 23 -30.82 4.43 2.00
CA VAL A 23 -29.54 3.78 1.68
C VAL A 23 -28.47 4.82 1.36
N PHE A 24 -27.39 4.75 2.09
CA PHE A 24 -26.17 5.47 1.79
C PHE A 24 -25.30 4.62 0.84
N ARG A 25 -25.23 5.03 -0.43
CA ARG A 25 -24.44 4.34 -1.44
C ARG A 25 -23.04 4.88 -1.48
N THR A 26 -22.06 3.98 -1.50
CA THR A 26 -20.67 4.30 -1.71
C THR A 26 -20.16 3.73 -3.02
N MET A 27 -19.11 4.33 -3.57
CA MET A 27 -18.35 3.81 -4.70
C MET A 27 -16.86 3.83 -4.36
N ALA A 28 -16.33 2.65 -4.10
CA ALA A 28 -14.94 2.47 -3.71
C ALA A 28 -13.99 2.62 -4.90
N CYS A 29 -12.93 3.39 -4.73
CA CYS A 29 -11.83 3.58 -5.67
C CYS A 29 -10.52 3.23 -4.98
N GLY A 30 -9.75 2.29 -5.53
CA GLY A 30 -8.49 1.86 -4.92
C GLY A 30 -7.27 2.49 -5.58
N ILE A 31 -6.28 2.89 -4.78
CA ILE A 31 -4.95 3.29 -5.24
C ILE A 31 -4.05 2.06 -5.27
N ALA A 32 -3.33 1.86 -6.39
CA ALA A 32 -2.22 0.92 -6.52
C ALA A 32 -0.94 1.67 -6.90
N GLY A 33 0.18 1.26 -6.30
CA GLY A 33 1.49 1.83 -6.62
C GLY A 33 1.76 3.20 -5.99
N LEU A 34 1.14 3.50 -4.85
CA LEU A 34 1.36 4.76 -4.13
C LEU A 34 2.84 5.05 -3.90
N SER A 35 3.58 4.09 -3.32
CA SER A 35 5.01 4.24 -3.01
C SER A 35 5.86 4.43 -4.25
N VAL A 36 5.56 3.73 -5.35
CA VAL A 36 6.28 3.91 -6.63
C VAL A 36 6.07 5.30 -7.19
N CYS A 37 4.84 5.81 -7.12
CA CYS A 37 4.52 7.15 -7.59
C CYS A 37 5.17 8.24 -6.71
N ALA A 38 5.11 8.07 -5.38
CA ALA A 38 5.74 8.98 -4.43
C ALA A 38 7.25 9.06 -4.63
N ASP A 39 7.92 7.90 -4.72
CA ASP A 39 9.36 7.81 -4.96
C ASP A 39 9.76 8.34 -6.33
N SER A 40 8.95 8.10 -7.37
CA SER A 40 9.20 8.64 -8.70
C SER A 40 9.14 10.17 -8.74
N LEU A 41 8.15 10.76 -8.09
CA LEU A 41 8.04 12.21 -7.97
C LEU A 41 9.14 12.79 -7.09
N SER A 42 9.53 12.09 -6.04
CA SER A 42 10.67 12.46 -5.20
C SER A 42 11.98 12.44 -6.00
N ALA A 43 12.21 11.38 -6.79
CA ALA A 43 13.39 11.30 -7.66
C ALA A 43 13.45 12.46 -8.66
N ILE A 44 12.33 12.77 -9.32
CA ILE A 44 12.23 13.89 -10.27
C ILE A 44 12.49 15.23 -9.58
N LYS A 45 12.06 15.39 -8.33
CA LYS A 45 12.19 16.65 -7.57
C LYS A 45 13.58 16.87 -6.98
N TYR A 46 14.24 15.80 -6.50
CA TYR A 46 15.45 15.90 -5.69
C TYR A 46 16.71 15.31 -6.31
N ALA A 47 16.57 14.47 -7.35
CA ALA A 47 17.68 13.93 -8.12
C ALA A 47 17.65 14.50 -9.56
N LYS A 48 18.64 14.14 -10.35
CA LYS A 48 18.65 14.44 -11.79
C LYS A 48 18.18 13.21 -12.55
N VAL A 49 16.95 13.27 -13.03
CA VAL A 49 16.33 12.19 -13.81
C VAL A 49 16.33 12.54 -15.27
N LYS A 50 17.04 11.74 -16.09
CA LYS A 50 17.04 11.84 -17.54
C LYS A 50 16.15 10.76 -18.12
N THR A 51 15.14 11.18 -18.90
CA THR A 51 14.24 10.26 -19.60
C THR A 51 14.89 9.75 -20.87
N ILE A 52 14.97 8.44 -21.05
CA ILE A 52 15.38 7.79 -22.29
C ILE A 52 14.13 7.49 -23.10
N ARG A 53 14.12 7.96 -24.35
CA ARG A 53 12.97 7.78 -25.26
C ARG A 53 13.37 6.90 -26.45
N ASN A 54 12.41 6.14 -26.95
CA ASN A 54 12.54 5.39 -28.21
C ASN A 54 12.34 6.33 -29.42
N GLU A 55 12.42 5.76 -30.62
CA GLU A 55 12.25 6.48 -31.90
C GLU A 55 10.87 7.16 -32.03
N GLU A 56 9.86 6.64 -31.37
CA GLU A 56 8.49 7.20 -31.34
C GLU A 56 8.31 8.32 -30.28
N GLY A 57 9.37 8.64 -29.52
CA GLY A 57 9.33 9.64 -28.46
C GLY A 57 8.75 9.15 -27.13
N VAL A 58 8.41 7.85 -27.01
CA VAL A 58 7.87 7.25 -25.80
C VAL A 58 9.00 7.01 -24.80
N ALA A 59 8.76 7.37 -23.53
CA ALA A 59 9.69 7.10 -22.44
C ALA A 59 9.80 5.58 -22.19
N VAL A 60 11.00 5.03 -22.31
CA VAL A 60 11.26 3.58 -22.15
C VAL A 60 12.17 3.28 -20.97
N ASP A 61 12.99 4.24 -20.53
CA ASP A 61 13.85 4.09 -19.34
C ASP A 61 14.20 5.46 -18.73
N PHE A 62 14.85 5.41 -17.55
CA PHE A 62 15.27 6.58 -16.80
C PHE A 62 16.68 6.37 -16.24
N GLU A 63 17.57 7.34 -16.47
CA GLU A 63 18.85 7.44 -15.79
C GLU A 63 18.69 8.37 -14.60
N ILE A 64 19.11 7.91 -13.42
CA ILE A 64 18.96 8.67 -12.16
C ILE A 64 20.37 8.95 -11.64
N GLU A 65 20.72 10.23 -11.53
CA GLU A 65 21.98 10.70 -10.99
C GLU A 65 21.72 11.44 -9.67
N GLY A 66 22.37 11.00 -8.59
CA GLY A 66 22.16 11.50 -7.23
C GLY A 66 21.19 10.67 -6.41
N ASP A 67 21.09 11.00 -5.13
CA ASP A 67 20.14 10.37 -4.20
C ASP A 67 18.92 11.26 -3.99
N TYR A 68 17.82 10.63 -3.57
CA TYR A 68 16.54 11.30 -3.30
C TYR A 68 15.84 10.68 -2.10
N PRO A 69 15.00 11.45 -1.36
CA PRO A 69 14.20 10.92 -0.26
C PRO A 69 13.24 9.83 -0.76
N LYS A 70 13.18 8.73 -0.01
CA LYS A 70 12.32 7.58 -0.35
C LYS A 70 11.23 7.42 0.71
N TYR A 71 10.02 7.14 0.26
CA TYR A 71 8.88 6.86 1.12
C TYR A 71 9.17 5.63 2.01
N GLY A 72 8.76 5.71 3.28
CA GLY A 72 9.01 4.67 4.28
C GLY A 72 10.23 4.93 5.17
N ASN A 73 10.76 6.16 5.19
CA ASN A 73 11.91 6.53 6.01
C ASN A 73 11.61 7.67 7.02
N ASN A 74 10.34 7.98 7.23
CA ASN A 74 9.88 9.11 8.04
C ASN A 74 10.50 10.44 7.60
N ASP A 75 10.68 10.60 6.30
CA ASP A 75 11.20 11.81 5.66
C ASP A 75 10.04 12.57 5.02
N ASP A 76 9.72 13.74 5.60
CA ASP A 76 8.57 14.54 5.16
C ASP A 76 8.65 14.93 3.68
N ARG A 77 9.85 15.05 3.12
CA ARG A 77 10.04 15.35 1.70
C ARG A 77 9.44 14.30 0.76
N ALA A 78 9.43 13.03 1.17
CA ALA A 78 8.82 11.93 0.42
C ALA A 78 7.40 11.63 0.93
N ASP A 79 7.19 11.69 2.25
CA ASP A 79 5.91 11.36 2.89
C ASP A 79 4.82 12.36 2.50
N GLU A 80 5.13 13.68 2.41
CA GLU A 80 4.21 14.72 1.93
C GLU A 80 3.77 14.49 0.48
N ILE A 81 4.65 13.93 -0.36
CA ILE A 81 4.28 13.57 -1.74
C ILE A 81 3.25 12.43 -1.72
N ALA A 82 3.43 11.42 -0.88
CA ALA A 82 2.47 10.32 -0.74
C ALA A 82 1.12 10.83 -0.21
N CYS A 83 1.12 11.70 0.80
CA CYS A 83 -0.08 12.35 1.32
C CYS A 83 -0.81 13.17 0.23
N TYR A 84 -0.07 13.99 -0.50
CA TYR A 84 -0.62 14.77 -1.62
C TYR A 84 -1.27 13.89 -2.69
N LEU A 85 -0.67 12.74 -3.02
CA LEU A 85 -1.22 11.81 -4.01
C LEU A 85 -2.58 11.25 -3.55
N VAL A 86 -2.68 10.83 -2.29
CA VAL A 86 -3.92 10.30 -1.72
C VAL A 86 -5.02 11.36 -1.71
N GLU A 87 -4.74 12.55 -1.21
CA GLU A 87 -5.69 13.67 -1.18
C GLU A 87 -6.09 14.11 -2.58
N SER A 88 -5.10 14.32 -3.47
CA SER A 88 -5.34 14.79 -4.83
C SER A 88 -6.19 13.82 -5.64
N MET A 89 -5.99 12.50 -5.46
CA MET A 89 -6.79 11.47 -6.12
C MET A 89 -8.25 11.55 -5.68
N MET A 90 -8.52 11.60 -4.37
CA MET A 90 -9.87 11.74 -3.84
C MET A 90 -10.55 13.01 -4.33
N ASN A 91 -9.85 14.15 -4.29
CA ASN A 91 -10.38 15.43 -4.76
C ASN A 91 -10.72 15.41 -6.25
N LYS A 92 -9.98 14.66 -7.07
CA LYS A 92 -10.27 14.49 -8.50
C LYS A 92 -11.44 13.55 -8.73
N ILE A 93 -11.51 12.43 -8.04
CA ILE A 93 -12.60 11.46 -8.17
C ILE A 93 -13.94 12.11 -7.84
N ARG A 94 -14.01 12.85 -6.73
CA ARG A 94 -15.24 13.53 -6.27
C ARG A 94 -15.78 14.61 -7.22
N LYS A 95 -15.00 15.05 -8.19
CA LYS A 95 -15.52 15.97 -9.24
C LYS A 95 -16.42 15.27 -10.26
N ASN A 96 -16.45 13.96 -10.29
CA ASN A 96 -17.22 13.18 -11.24
C ASN A 96 -18.49 12.64 -10.56
N LYS A 97 -19.61 12.73 -11.25
CA LYS A 97 -20.86 12.15 -10.77
C LYS A 97 -20.82 10.63 -10.92
N THR A 98 -21.38 9.94 -9.94
CA THR A 98 -21.52 8.49 -9.96
C THR A 98 -22.95 8.07 -10.28
N TYR A 99 -23.12 6.79 -10.59
CA TYR A 99 -24.44 6.18 -10.72
C TYR A 99 -25.22 6.30 -9.40
N ARG A 100 -26.47 6.76 -9.49
CA ARG A 100 -27.35 7.01 -8.34
C ARG A 100 -26.75 7.92 -7.24
N ASN A 101 -25.91 8.86 -7.61
CA ASN A 101 -25.26 9.79 -6.69
C ASN A 101 -24.51 9.10 -5.55
N SER A 102 -23.88 7.94 -5.82
CA SER A 102 -23.04 7.26 -4.83
C SER A 102 -21.91 8.17 -4.37
N TYR A 103 -21.62 8.10 -3.08
CA TYR A 103 -20.49 8.83 -2.49
C TYR A 103 -19.17 8.11 -2.79
N HIS A 104 -18.22 8.84 -3.32
CA HIS A 104 -16.89 8.25 -3.57
C HIS A 104 -16.14 8.02 -2.28
N THR A 105 -15.65 6.82 -2.12
CA THR A 105 -14.70 6.42 -1.09
C THR A 105 -13.39 5.94 -1.74
N GLN A 106 -12.32 5.91 -0.98
CA GLN A 106 -11.00 5.53 -1.48
C GLN A 106 -10.30 4.60 -0.51
N SER A 107 -9.46 3.73 -1.06
CA SER A 107 -8.59 2.84 -0.30
C SER A 107 -7.17 2.83 -0.85
N VAL A 108 -6.23 2.44 0.01
CA VAL A 108 -4.87 2.04 -0.37
C VAL A 108 -4.66 0.60 0.10
N LEU A 109 -5.37 -0.32 -0.56
CA LEU A 109 -5.52 -1.72 -0.12
C LEU A 109 -5.13 -2.75 -1.19
N THR A 110 -4.57 -2.33 -2.33
CA THR A 110 -4.22 -3.29 -3.39
C THR A 110 -3.24 -4.33 -2.90
N ILE A 111 -3.56 -5.60 -3.13
CA ILE A 111 -2.80 -6.74 -2.61
C ILE A 111 -2.18 -7.51 -3.76
N THR A 112 -2.88 -8.51 -4.27
CA THR A 112 -2.39 -9.38 -5.36
C THR A 112 -2.35 -8.69 -6.71
N SER A 113 -3.23 -7.74 -6.95
CA SER A 113 -3.27 -6.96 -8.20
C SER A 113 -2.01 -6.12 -8.43
N ASN A 114 -1.22 -5.83 -7.40
CA ASN A 114 0.08 -5.16 -7.53
C ASN A 114 1.02 -5.86 -8.51
N VAL A 115 0.99 -7.20 -8.51
CA VAL A 115 1.81 -8.03 -9.41
C VAL A 115 1.37 -7.83 -10.85
N VAL A 116 0.05 -7.84 -11.08
CA VAL A 116 -0.52 -7.66 -12.43
C VAL A 116 -0.27 -6.25 -12.95
N TYR A 117 -0.46 -5.23 -12.10
CA TYR A 117 -0.19 -3.84 -12.46
C TYR A 117 1.30 -3.60 -12.72
N GLY A 118 2.17 -4.15 -11.88
CA GLY A 118 3.61 -4.07 -12.08
C GLY A 118 4.08 -4.70 -13.38
N LYS A 119 3.52 -5.87 -13.74
CA LYS A 119 3.80 -6.55 -15.03
C LYS A 119 3.43 -5.70 -16.24
N LYS A 120 2.40 -4.86 -16.13
CA LYS A 120 1.91 -4.00 -17.22
C LYS A 120 2.51 -2.60 -17.22
N THR A 121 3.33 -2.27 -16.24
CA THR A 121 3.94 -0.94 -16.10
C THR A 121 5.41 -0.99 -16.51
N GLY A 122 5.82 -0.07 -17.37
CA GLY A 122 7.20 0.12 -17.81
C GLY A 122 8.15 0.53 -16.68
N ASN A 123 9.39 0.86 -17.01
CA ASN A 123 10.35 1.43 -16.07
C ASN A 123 9.81 2.74 -15.49
N THR A 124 10.13 3.02 -14.23
CA THR A 124 9.66 4.22 -13.52
C THR A 124 10.82 5.06 -13.00
N PRO A 125 10.65 6.39 -12.85
CA PRO A 125 11.72 7.33 -12.47
C PRO A 125 12.38 7.04 -11.12
N ASP A 126 11.75 6.23 -10.28
CA ASP A 126 12.29 5.77 -9.00
C ASP A 126 13.24 4.57 -9.11
N GLY A 127 13.51 4.10 -10.34
CA GLY A 127 14.38 2.97 -10.62
C GLY A 127 13.70 1.60 -10.60
N ARG A 128 12.37 1.50 -10.40
CA ARG A 128 11.64 0.25 -10.55
C ARG A 128 11.66 -0.17 -12.02
N ARG A 129 11.98 -1.43 -12.29
CA ARG A 129 12.05 -1.98 -13.64
C ARG A 129 10.71 -2.51 -14.11
N ALA A 130 10.51 -2.49 -15.43
CA ALA A 130 9.36 -3.09 -16.08
C ALA A 130 9.14 -4.53 -15.61
N GLY A 131 7.90 -4.88 -15.30
CA GLY A 131 7.54 -6.21 -14.81
C GLY A 131 7.68 -6.43 -13.31
N GLN A 132 8.44 -5.60 -12.59
CA GLN A 132 8.50 -5.70 -11.14
C GLN A 132 7.15 -5.32 -10.50
N PRO A 133 6.68 -6.07 -9.48
CA PRO A 133 5.44 -5.74 -8.78
C PRO A 133 5.52 -4.38 -8.08
N PHE A 134 4.38 -3.76 -7.85
CA PHE A 134 4.26 -2.65 -6.90
C PHE A 134 4.28 -3.18 -5.47
N ALA A 135 4.57 -2.33 -4.50
CA ALA A 135 4.39 -2.68 -3.10
C ALA A 135 2.89 -2.84 -2.76
N PRO A 136 2.52 -3.79 -1.89
CA PRO A 136 1.14 -4.00 -1.50
C PRO A 136 0.64 -2.88 -0.58
N GLY A 137 -0.60 -2.43 -0.79
CA GLY A 137 -1.24 -1.39 0.02
C GLY A 137 -0.40 -0.12 0.07
N ALA A 138 -0.20 0.38 1.27
CA ALA A 138 0.60 1.58 1.55
C ALA A 138 2.07 1.28 1.91
N ASN A 139 2.52 0.05 1.71
CA ASN A 139 3.90 -0.31 2.00
C ASN A 139 4.90 0.48 1.15
N PRO A 140 6.07 0.82 1.70
CA PRO A 140 7.23 1.21 0.90
C PRO A 140 7.62 0.12 -0.09
N MET A 141 8.28 0.48 -1.17
CA MET A 141 8.90 -0.49 -2.06
C MET A 141 10.01 -1.25 -1.34
N HIS A 142 10.09 -2.55 -1.62
CA HIS A 142 11.06 -3.44 -0.99
C HIS A 142 12.50 -2.88 -1.06
N GLY A 143 13.16 -2.86 0.09
CA GLY A 143 14.54 -2.40 0.24
C GLY A 143 14.74 -0.89 0.22
N ARG A 144 13.67 -0.08 0.28
CA ARG A 144 13.77 1.38 0.30
C ARG A 144 13.59 2.00 1.69
N ASP A 145 12.97 1.30 2.61
CA ASP A 145 12.73 1.70 4.00
C ASP A 145 13.94 1.36 4.88
N ASN A 146 15.01 2.12 4.73
CA ASN A 146 16.31 1.83 5.36
C ASN A 146 16.50 2.48 6.73
N SER A 147 15.58 3.32 7.18
CA SER A 147 15.66 4.07 8.44
C SER A 147 15.06 3.32 9.65
N GLY A 148 14.77 2.02 9.46
CA GLY A 148 14.23 1.14 10.50
C GLY A 148 12.72 1.07 10.58
N ALA A 149 12.25 0.11 11.37
CA ALA A 149 10.84 -0.26 11.48
C ALA A 149 9.90 0.90 11.81
N LEU A 150 10.24 1.68 12.85
CA LEU A 150 9.41 2.80 13.29
C LEU A 150 9.32 3.90 12.24
N ALA A 151 10.40 4.15 11.49
CA ALA A 151 10.38 5.14 10.42
C ALA A 151 9.45 4.68 9.28
N SER A 152 9.52 3.40 8.90
CA SER A 152 8.62 2.82 7.88
C SER A 152 7.16 2.93 8.30
N LEU A 153 6.83 2.56 9.53
CA LEU A 153 5.49 2.65 10.08
C LEU A 153 5.00 4.10 10.18
N SER A 154 5.86 5.03 10.62
CA SER A 154 5.50 6.45 10.73
C SER A 154 5.18 7.09 9.39
N SER A 155 5.90 6.74 8.31
CA SER A 155 5.55 7.20 6.95
C SER A 155 4.14 6.78 6.54
N VAL A 156 3.74 5.53 6.85
CA VAL A 156 2.38 5.05 6.56
C VAL A 156 1.34 5.73 7.46
N ALA A 157 1.67 5.97 8.73
CA ALA A 157 0.77 6.61 9.68
C ALA A 157 0.43 8.07 9.33
N LYS A 158 1.32 8.75 8.59
CA LYS A 158 1.09 10.14 8.11
C LYS A 158 0.05 10.26 6.99
N LEU A 159 -0.27 9.17 6.30
CA LEU A 159 -1.22 9.23 5.18
C LEU A 159 -2.58 9.77 5.65
N PRO A 160 -3.27 10.58 4.81
CA PRO A 160 -4.53 11.21 5.19
C PRO A 160 -5.69 10.20 5.17
N TYR A 161 -5.96 9.58 6.33
CA TYR A 161 -6.99 8.54 6.49
C TYR A 161 -8.40 9.07 6.20
N GLU A 162 -8.66 10.35 6.42
CA GLU A 162 -9.92 11.02 6.06
C GLU A 162 -10.21 11.01 4.55
N HIS A 163 -9.18 10.84 3.74
CA HIS A 163 -9.29 10.67 2.29
C HIS A 163 -9.26 9.20 1.83
N SER A 164 -9.20 8.26 2.77
CA SER A 164 -9.15 6.82 2.48
C SER A 164 -10.13 6.04 3.36
N GLN A 165 -11.41 6.34 3.21
CA GLN A 165 -12.49 5.81 4.07
C GLN A 165 -12.64 4.28 4.00
N ASP A 166 -12.21 3.66 2.89
CA ASP A 166 -12.23 2.19 2.75
C ASP A 166 -10.98 1.52 3.36
N GLY A 167 -10.05 2.32 3.86
CA GLY A 167 -8.88 1.88 4.63
C GLY A 167 -7.55 1.93 3.90
N ILE A 168 -6.51 1.90 4.71
CA ILE A 168 -5.11 1.88 4.31
C ILE A 168 -4.47 0.63 4.90
N SER A 169 -3.98 -0.26 4.04
CA SER A 169 -3.35 -1.52 4.45
C SER A 169 -1.85 -1.37 4.57
N ASN A 170 -1.31 -1.86 5.67
CA ASN A 170 0.12 -2.00 5.89
C ASN A 170 0.46 -3.41 6.35
N THR A 171 1.49 -4.01 5.78
CA THR A 171 2.04 -5.31 6.19
C THR A 171 3.49 -5.14 6.53
N PHE A 172 3.86 -5.56 7.71
CA PHE A 172 5.21 -5.44 8.22
C PHE A 172 5.76 -6.81 8.59
N SER A 173 6.98 -7.11 8.14
CA SER A 173 7.67 -8.36 8.48
C SER A 173 8.91 -8.04 9.31
N ILE A 174 9.06 -8.72 10.43
CA ILE A 174 10.18 -8.53 11.33
C ILE A 174 10.75 -9.87 11.78
N VAL A 175 12.06 -9.97 11.85
CA VAL A 175 12.72 -11.16 12.42
C VAL A 175 12.67 -11.11 13.94
N PRO A 176 12.40 -12.24 14.62
CA PRO A 176 12.29 -12.27 16.09
C PRO A 176 13.49 -11.66 16.81
N GLY A 177 14.69 -11.86 16.29
CA GLY A 177 15.93 -11.34 16.87
C GLY A 177 16.02 -9.81 16.90
N ALA A 178 15.34 -9.10 15.97
CA ALA A 178 15.28 -7.65 15.98
C ALA A 178 14.38 -7.08 17.08
N LEU A 179 13.45 -7.90 17.61
CA LEU A 179 12.57 -7.53 18.70
C LEU A 179 13.19 -7.73 20.08
N GLY A 180 14.27 -8.51 20.20
CA GLY A 180 14.92 -8.75 21.48
C GLY A 180 15.44 -10.18 21.63
N LYS A 181 16.18 -10.43 22.71
CA LYS A 181 16.79 -11.74 23.00
C LYS A 181 15.83 -12.67 23.75
N THR A 182 15.04 -12.14 24.66
CA THR A 182 14.07 -12.92 25.46
C THR A 182 12.64 -12.79 24.90
N LYS A 183 11.78 -13.68 25.32
CA LYS A 183 10.35 -13.63 24.94
C LYS A 183 9.69 -12.35 25.47
N GLU A 184 10.00 -11.96 26.68
CA GLU A 184 9.48 -10.78 27.38
C GLU A 184 9.91 -9.51 26.64
N GLU A 185 11.18 -9.40 26.26
CA GLU A 185 11.70 -8.28 25.46
C GLU A 185 10.98 -8.19 24.11
N ARG A 186 10.80 -9.32 23.42
CA ARG A 186 10.14 -9.37 22.11
C ARG A 186 8.70 -8.91 22.20
N ILE A 187 7.95 -9.38 23.20
CA ILE A 187 6.56 -8.96 23.44
C ILE A 187 6.51 -7.46 23.72
N LYS A 188 7.33 -6.98 24.66
CA LYS A 188 7.38 -5.56 25.03
C LYS A 188 7.70 -4.67 23.83
N ASN A 189 8.73 -5.00 23.07
CA ASN A 189 9.18 -4.18 21.96
C ASN A 189 8.18 -4.20 20.81
N LEU A 190 7.56 -5.35 20.51
CA LEU A 190 6.49 -5.43 19.52
C LEU A 190 5.27 -4.60 19.94
N SER A 191 4.81 -4.74 21.20
CA SER A 191 3.69 -3.95 21.70
C SER A 191 3.98 -2.46 21.64
N SER A 192 5.18 -2.03 22.10
CA SER A 192 5.57 -0.60 22.04
C SER A 192 5.65 -0.06 20.61
N MET A 193 6.09 -0.88 19.66
CA MET A 193 6.10 -0.52 18.23
C MET A 193 4.67 -0.33 17.69
N MET A 194 3.76 -1.23 18.05
CA MET A 194 2.35 -1.15 17.66
C MET A 194 1.67 0.06 18.32
N ASP A 195 1.93 0.31 19.61
CA ASP A 195 1.41 1.48 20.33
C ASP A 195 1.89 2.79 19.68
N GLY A 196 3.17 2.84 19.29
CA GLY A 196 3.72 4.00 18.58
C GLY A 196 3.11 4.22 17.21
N TYR A 197 2.76 3.17 16.49
CA TYR A 197 2.10 3.24 15.20
C TYR A 197 0.63 3.67 15.32
N PHE A 198 -0.15 3.00 16.17
CA PHE A 198 -1.56 3.33 16.37
C PHE A 198 -1.76 4.66 17.10
N GLY A 199 -0.82 5.06 17.96
CA GLY A 199 -0.80 6.39 18.59
C GLY A 199 -0.68 7.57 17.62
N GLN A 200 -0.24 7.30 16.37
CA GLN A 200 -0.20 8.25 15.25
C GLN A 200 -1.49 8.23 14.39
N ASN A 201 -2.58 7.69 14.90
CA ASN A 201 -3.88 7.53 14.22
C ASN A 201 -3.89 6.53 13.05
N ALA A 202 -2.88 5.69 12.91
CA ALA A 202 -2.93 4.56 11.99
C ALA A 202 -3.95 3.52 12.48
N HIS A 203 -4.58 2.76 11.56
CA HIS A 203 -5.66 1.86 11.97
C HIS A 203 -5.53 0.40 11.49
N HIS A 204 -4.53 0.07 10.67
CA HIS A 204 -4.35 -1.29 10.18
C HIS A 204 -2.88 -1.67 10.09
N LEU A 205 -2.53 -2.81 10.66
CA LEU A 205 -1.21 -3.41 10.56
C LEU A 205 -1.30 -4.94 10.60
N ASN A 206 -0.77 -5.58 9.56
CA ASN A 206 -0.45 -7.02 9.61
C ASN A 206 1.03 -7.17 9.97
N VAL A 207 1.33 -7.94 11.00
CA VAL A 207 2.71 -8.21 11.41
C VAL A 207 3.04 -9.67 11.19
N ASN A 208 4.05 -9.94 10.39
CA ASN A 208 4.67 -11.26 10.26
C ASN A 208 5.95 -11.30 11.09
N VAL A 209 6.08 -12.31 11.94
CA VAL A 209 7.26 -12.50 12.79
C VAL A 209 7.85 -13.87 12.49
N PHE A 210 8.82 -13.91 11.57
CA PHE A 210 9.46 -15.14 11.13
C PHE A 210 10.95 -14.96 10.93
N ASP A 211 11.71 -16.02 11.17
CA ASP A 211 13.09 -16.11 10.73
C ASP A 211 13.16 -16.45 9.23
N ARG A 212 14.13 -15.88 8.55
CA ARG A 212 14.33 -16.13 7.12
C ARG A 212 14.53 -17.63 6.82
N SER A 213 15.29 -18.33 7.66
CA SER A 213 15.52 -19.78 7.54
C SER A 213 14.22 -20.59 7.62
N THR A 214 13.25 -20.17 8.44
CA THR A 214 11.94 -20.82 8.52
C THR A 214 11.17 -20.66 7.20
N LEU A 215 11.24 -19.47 6.59
CA LEU A 215 10.57 -19.23 5.31
C LEU A 215 11.23 -19.98 4.16
N GLU A 216 12.56 -20.05 4.15
CA GLU A 216 13.32 -20.81 3.14
C GLU A 216 13.05 -22.31 3.26
N ASP A 217 13.07 -22.88 4.48
CA ASP A 217 12.74 -24.31 4.69
C ASP A 217 11.27 -24.62 4.34
N ALA A 218 10.34 -23.68 4.62
CA ALA A 218 8.94 -23.85 4.26
C ALA A 218 8.70 -23.80 2.73
N MET A 219 9.52 -23.08 1.98
CA MET A 219 9.48 -23.11 0.52
C MET A 219 9.98 -24.42 -0.06
N GLU A 220 10.99 -25.04 0.57
CA GLU A 220 11.57 -26.32 0.14
C GLU A 220 10.75 -27.52 0.65
N HIS A 221 10.16 -27.41 1.84
CA HIS A 221 9.46 -28.46 2.54
C HIS A 221 8.11 -28.03 3.08
N PRO A 222 7.15 -27.66 2.23
CA PRO A 222 5.84 -27.13 2.67
C PRO A 222 5.05 -28.09 3.54
N GLU A 223 5.27 -29.39 3.41
CA GLU A 223 4.65 -30.44 4.20
C GLU A 223 5.00 -30.41 5.69
N LYS A 224 6.13 -29.80 6.06
CA LYS A 224 6.54 -29.61 7.46
C LYS A 224 5.79 -28.45 8.15
N TYR A 225 5.17 -27.57 7.38
CA TYR A 225 4.60 -26.31 7.86
C TYR A 225 3.11 -26.15 7.52
N PRO A 226 2.24 -27.14 7.81
CA PRO A 226 0.84 -27.09 7.40
C PRO A 226 0.03 -25.96 8.08
N GLN A 227 0.55 -25.36 9.14
CA GLN A 227 -0.07 -24.26 9.89
C GLN A 227 0.58 -22.90 9.63
N LEU A 228 1.64 -22.86 8.82
CA LEU A 228 2.31 -21.60 8.53
C LEU A 228 1.40 -20.74 7.65
N THR A 229 1.14 -19.53 8.11
CA THR A 229 0.37 -18.54 7.36
C THR A 229 1.13 -17.23 7.33
N ILE A 230 1.40 -16.73 6.14
CA ILE A 230 2.03 -15.43 5.92
C ILE A 230 0.96 -14.46 5.45
N ARG A 231 0.85 -13.33 6.13
CA ARG A 231 -0.07 -12.25 5.74
C ARG A 231 0.61 -11.27 4.81
N VAL A 232 -0.07 -10.94 3.72
CA VAL A 232 0.29 -9.85 2.83
C VAL A 232 -0.95 -8.97 2.68
N SER A 233 -1.03 -7.91 3.45
CA SER A 233 -2.24 -7.11 3.62
C SER A 233 -3.43 -7.99 4.06
N GLY A 234 -4.57 -7.91 3.46
CA GLY A 234 -5.73 -8.77 3.76
C GLY A 234 -5.65 -10.21 3.22
N TYR A 235 -4.58 -10.55 2.50
CA TYR A 235 -4.39 -11.87 1.90
C TYR A 235 -3.46 -12.74 2.76
N ALA A 236 -3.71 -14.05 2.77
CA ALA A 236 -2.89 -15.02 3.50
C ALA A 236 -2.44 -16.15 2.56
N VAL A 237 -1.19 -16.52 2.64
CA VAL A 237 -0.57 -17.64 1.93
C VAL A 237 0.10 -18.57 2.91
#